data_ee007bae1ff401bdb9b6427adb4c9f1b
#
_entry.id   ee007bae1ff401bdb9b6427adb4c9f1b
#
_cell.length_a   1.000
_cell.length_b   1.000
_cell.length_c   1.000
_cell.angle_alpha   90.00
_cell.angle_beta   90.00
_cell.angle_gamma   90.00
#
_symmetry.space_group_name_H-M   'P 1'
#
loop_
_entity.id
_entity.type
_entity.pdbx_description
1 polymer ?
#
loop_
_entity_poly.entity_id
_entity_poly.type
_entity_poly.pdbx_seq_one_letter_code
_entity_poly.pdbx_strand_id
1 'polypeptide(L)'
;MIESIYQNKSYWKDFDAEELDNYANNILSYYRKQGFPFFSTSIDYRDNEFRKFFVYDCSNIIKDKNIKQTMHGLGLAWSYMPHSFSVICNNMKTPMQVFEDDILFLKAIEKRLKIGTYITDSGIRKILKSYSGVQTVSNFRPTSAVAIYDMFSGSGKVLDMSSGYGGRLLGAIKSKRVMSYTGLEPCLETHTGLNNLIRDFNNNYDMFSQNKKIVIHMEGSENFVEKNNFDLCFTSPPYFNLEKYSEEKTQSYLKYPDVESWYDGFLKSTIQNSHQNLKKDGYMILNIKDTKGLPNFVERTKNYAIEFGFILTDVFYLELSKQTFAKNTANNEP
;
A
#
# COMPACT_ATOMS: atom_id res chain seq x y z
N MET A 1 -5.18 -20.15 29.84
CA MET A 1 -4.12 -20.96 29.17
C MET A 1 -4.13 -20.71 27.67
N ILE A 2 -3.88 -19.47 27.28
CA ILE A 2 -3.93 -19.04 25.86
C ILE A 2 -2.58 -18.44 25.44
N GLU A 3 -1.64 -18.29 26.36
CA GLU A 3 -0.28 -17.77 26.10
C GLU A 3 0.61 -18.72 25.29
N SER A 4 0.16 -19.94 25.00
CA SER A 4 1.02 -20.99 24.46
C SER A 4 1.01 -21.16 22.94
N ILE A 5 0.19 -20.42 22.17
CA ILE A 5 0.24 -20.60 20.72
C ILE A 5 1.32 -19.75 20.03
N TYR A 6 1.76 -18.66 20.65
CA TYR A 6 2.87 -17.85 20.13
C TYR A 6 4.22 -18.54 20.36
N GLN A 7 4.44 -19.64 19.64
CA GLN A 7 5.61 -20.49 19.81
C GLN A 7 6.52 -20.44 18.59
N ASN A 8 7.76 -20.84 18.78
CA ASN A 8 8.71 -21.06 17.69
C ASN A 8 8.85 -22.56 17.39
N LYS A 9 9.60 -22.90 16.35
CA LYS A 9 9.80 -24.27 15.90
C LYS A 9 10.33 -25.21 17.02
N SER A 10 11.07 -24.70 18.00
CA SER A 10 11.59 -25.54 19.09
C SER A 10 10.49 -26.21 19.93
N TYR A 11 9.29 -25.63 19.93
CA TYR A 11 8.14 -26.18 20.64
C TYR A 11 7.55 -27.41 19.95
N TRP A 12 7.46 -27.43 18.61
CA TRP A 12 6.80 -28.53 17.85
C TRP A 12 7.75 -29.34 16.97
N LYS A 13 9.07 -29.13 17.09
CA LYS A 13 10.04 -29.80 16.20
C LYS A 13 10.06 -31.33 16.35
N ASP A 14 9.72 -31.79 17.54
CA ASP A 14 9.75 -33.21 17.92
C ASP A 14 8.33 -33.82 17.96
N PHE A 15 7.30 -33.08 17.56
CA PHE A 15 5.92 -33.55 17.47
C PHE A 15 5.79 -34.59 16.35
N ASP A 16 5.05 -35.68 16.65
CA ASP A 16 4.59 -36.58 15.60
C ASP A 16 3.45 -35.98 14.75
N ALA A 17 2.92 -36.78 13.81
CA ALA A 17 1.90 -36.30 12.88
C ALA A 17 0.57 -35.96 13.60
N GLU A 18 0.19 -36.73 14.62
CA GLU A 18 -1.04 -36.50 15.37
C GLU A 18 -0.90 -35.30 16.29
N GLU A 19 0.24 -35.13 16.94
CA GLU A 19 0.55 -33.98 17.78
C GLU A 19 0.56 -32.67 16.95
N LEU A 20 1.13 -32.73 15.73
CA LEU A 20 1.13 -31.55 14.81
C LEU A 20 -0.28 -31.18 14.35
N ASP A 21 -1.12 -32.21 14.03
CA ASP A 21 -2.50 -31.95 13.64
C ASP A 21 -3.30 -31.35 14.81
N ASN A 22 -3.17 -31.91 16.01
CA ASN A 22 -3.78 -31.39 17.23
C ASN A 22 -3.32 -29.94 17.51
N TYR A 23 -2.04 -29.64 17.33
CA TYR A 23 -1.52 -28.30 17.53
C TYR A 23 -2.05 -27.32 16.48
N ALA A 24 -2.13 -27.72 15.20
CA ALA A 24 -2.72 -26.91 14.14
C ALA A 24 -4.21 -26.59 14.42
N ASN A 25 -4.98 -27.58 14.88
CA ASN A 25 -6.38 -27.42 15.27
C ASN A 25 -6.54 -26.50 16.51
N ASN A 26 -5.61 -26.54 17.45
CA ASN A 26 -5.60 -25.60 18.58
C ASN A 26 -5.34 -24.16 18.12
N ILE A 27 -4.44 -23.94 17.16
CA ILE A 27 -4.19 -22.62 16.55
C ILE A 27 -5.44 -22.14 15.80
N LEU A 28 -6.08 -23.00 15.00
CA LEU A 28 -7.34 -22.70 14.33
C LEU A 28 -8.40 -22.24 15.34
N SER A 29 -8.63 -23.06 16.38
CA SER A 29 -9.63 -22.78 17.42
C SER A 29 -9.36 -21.46 18.15
N TYR A 30 -8.09 -21.14 18.39
CA TYR A 30 -7.70 -19.85 18.97
C TYR A 30 -8.12 -18.69 18.08
N TYR A 31 -7.73 -18.70 16.78
CA TYR A 31 -8.07 -17.60 15.88
C TYR A 31 -9.57 -17.52 15.55
N ARG A 32 -10.33 -18.61 15.66
CA ARG A 32 -11.79 -18.57 15.58
C ARG A 32 -12.40 -17.76 16.74
N LYS A 33 -11.79 -17.81 17.92
CA LYS A 33 -12.21 -17.02 19.10
C LYS A 33 -11.71 -15.58 19.05
N GLN A 34 -10.47 -15.36 18.57
CA GLN A 34 -9.85 -14.01 18.53
C GLN A 34 -10.25 -13.19 17.28
N GLY A 35 -10.68 -13.85 16.21
CA GLY A 35 -10.90 -13.23 14.91
C GLY A 35 -9.63 -13.09 14.08
N PHE A 36 -9.77 -12.43 12.91
CA PHE A 36 -8.66 -12.20 11.99
C PHE A 36 -7.55 -11.38 12.68
N PRO A 37 -6.27 -11.78 12.57
CA PRO A 37 -5.16 -11.09 13.24
C PRO A 37 -4.78 -9.78 12.54
N PHE A 38 -5.64 -8.76 12.60
CA PHE A 38 -5.36 -7.44 12.05
C PHE A 38 -4.10 -6.81 12.67
N PHE A 39 -3.58 -5.76 12.03
CA PHE A 39 -2.59 -4.92 12.70
C PHE A 39 -3.22 -4.25 13.92
N SER A 40 -2.50 -4.20 15.02
CA SER A 40 -3.03 -3.63 16.26
C SER A 40 -3.41 -2.15 16.07
N THR A 41 -4.57 -1.78 16.60
CA THR A 41 -5.06 -0.40 16.64
C THR A 41 -4.77 0.29 17.98
N SER A 42 -4.08 -0.41 18.92
CA SER A 42 -3.74 0.16 20.22
C SER A 42 -2.82 1.38 20.08
N ILE A 43 -2.99 2.32 20.97
CA ILE A 43 -2.17 3.54 21.02
C ILE A 43 -0.69 3.16 21.14
N ASP A 44 -0.34 2.24 22.04
CA ASP A 44 1.05 1.82 22.27
C ASP A 44 1.70 1.23 20.99
N TYR A 45 0.94 0.40 20.23
CA TYR A 45 1.44 -0.15 18.97
C TYR A 45 1.70 0.95 17.95
N ARG A 46 0.71 1.82 17.74
CA ARG A 46 0.81 2.92 16.77
C ARG A 46 1.93 3.88 17.15
N ASP A 47 2.06 4.22 18.43
CA ASP A 47 3.12 5.08 18.96
C ASP A 47 4.51 4.50 18.67
N ASN A 48 4.71 3.22 18.99
CA ASN A 48 5.97 2.52 18.72
C ASN A 48 6.30 2.49 17.20
N GLU A 49 5.32 2.22 16.35
CA GLU A 49 5.52 2.22 14.90
C GLU A 49 5.79 3.64 14.35
N PHE A 50 5.14 4.68 14.90
CA PHE A 50 5.45 6.08 14.59
C PHE A 50 6.90 6.40 14.93
N ARG A 51 7.33 6.12 16.17
CA ARG A 51 8.70 6.39 16.62
C ARG A 51 9.73 5.71 15.73
N LYS A 52 9.56 4.42 15.45
CA LYS A 52 10.43 3.67 14.55
C LYS A 52 10.51 4.28 13.16
N PHE A 53 9.38 4.71 12.61
CA PHE A 53 9.33 5.33 11.30
C PHE A 53 10.00 6.71 11.30
N PHE A 54 9.73 7.55 12.32
CA PHE A 54 10.27 8.92 12.37
C PHE A 54 11.79 8.96 12.60
N VAL A 55 12.36 8.04 13.37
CA VAL A 55 13.81 7.98 13.58
C VAL A 55 14.57 7.34 12.41
N TYR A 56 13.90 6.63 11.52
CA TYR A 56 14.56 5.96 10.38
C TYR A 56 15.14 6.99 9.41
N ASP A 57 16.43 6.88 9.08
CA ASP A 57 17.07 7.76 8.10
C ASP A 57 16.69 7.34 6.66
N CYS A 58 16.07 8.26 5.92
CA CYS A 58 15.65 8.06 4.53
C CYS A 58 16.64 8.63 3.51
N SER A 59 17.79 9.19 3.92
CA SER A 59 18.76 9.85 3.01
C SER A 59 19.34 8.93 1.93
N ASN A 60 19.43 7.63 2.22
CA ASN A 60 20.00 6.62 1.33
C ASN A 60 18.94 5.73 0.64
N ILE A 61 17.70 6.16 0.59
CA ILE A 61 16.62 5.41 -0.07
C ILE A 61 16.75 5.49 -1.59
N ILE A 62 17.11 6.65 -2.13
CA ILE A 62 17.37 6.81 -3.57
C ILE A 62 18.87 6.85 -3.80
N LYS A 63 19.36 5.93 -4.64
CA LYS A 63 20.76 5.88 -5.09
C LYS A 63 20.83 5.45 -6.55
N ASP A 64 21.52 6.23 -7.38
CA ASP A 64 21.74 5.92 -8.81
C ASP A 64 20.41 5.58 -9.53
N LYS A 65 19.37 6.39 -9.29
CA LYS A 65 17.98 6.20 -9.79
C LYS A 65 17.27 4.93 -9.31
N ASN A 66 17.86 4.15 -8.40
CA ASN A 66 17.21 3.03 -7.75
C ASN A 66 16.59 3.49 -6.42
N ILE A 67 15.35 3.11 -6.18
CA ILE A 67 14.58 3.43 -4.97
C ILE A 67 14.42 2.17 -4.14
N LYS A 68 15.07 2.12 -2.99
CA LYS A 68 14.96 1.02 -2.03
C LYS A 68 13.59 0.99 -1.38
N GLN A 69 13.11 -0.22 -1.09
CA GLN A 69 11.91 -0.44 -0.33
C GLN A 69 12.24 -0.96 1.08
N THR A 70 11.68 -0.30 2.09
CA THR A 70 11.77 -0.77 3.49
C THR A 70 10.39 -1.01 4.07
N MET A 71 10.34 -1.65 5.24
CA MET A 71 9.06 -1.95 5.92
C MET A 71 8.66 -0.87 6.94
N HIS A 72 9.54 0.14 7.19
CA HIS A 72 9.27 1.18 8.17
C HIS A 72 8.03 2.01 7.78
N GLY A 73 7.14 2.19 8.73
CA GLY A 73 5.86 2.88 8.56
C GLY A 73 4.74 2.03 7.93
N LEU A 74 5.04 0.88 7.32
CA LEU A 74 3.99 0.06 6.71
C LEU A 74 3.02 -0.55 7.71
N GLY A 75 3.51 -1.05 8.84
CA GLY A 75 2.66 -1.59 9.91
C GLY A 75 1.71 -0.54 10.44
N LEU A 76 2.21 0.70 10.58
CA LEU A 76 1.41 1.85 10.98
C LEU A 76 0.30 2.14 9.96
N ALA A 77 0.64 2.29 8.66
CA ALA A 77 -0.36 2.52 7.61
C ALA A 77 -1.45 1.45 7.61
N TRP A 78 -1.06 0.18 7.65
CA TRP A 78 -2.01 -0.95 7.66
C TRP A 78 -2.90 -0.99 8.91
N SER A 79 -2.48 -0.43 10.06
CA SER A 79 -3.31 -0.38 11.27
C SER A 79 -4.55 0.51 11.13
N TYR A 80 -4.60 1.34 10.10
CA TYR A 80 -5.76 2.17 9.74
C TYR A 80 -6.59 1.58 8.61
N MET A 81 -6.15 0.49 7.98
CA MET A 81 -6.72 -0.06 6.74
C MET A 81 -7.09 -1.56 6.86
N PRO A 82 -7.90 -1.96 7.86
CA PRO A 82 -8.24 -3.37 8.06
C PRO A 82 -8.98 -3.98 6.86
N HIS A 83 -9.79 -3.21 6.14
CA HIS A 83 -10.53 -3.63 4.95
C HIS A 83 -9.62 -4.12 3.81
N SER A 84 -8.37 -3.71 3.79
CA SER A 84 -7.40 -4.12 2.75
C SER A 84 -7.19 -5.64 2.64
N PHE A 85 -7.52 -6.40 3.67
CA PHE A 85 -7.46 -7.86 3.66
C PHE A 85 -8.64 -8.53 2.94
N SER A 86 -9.68 -7.77 2.63
CA SER A 86 -10.88 -8.22 1.91
C SER A 86 -10.94 -7.76 0.45
N VAL A 87 -9.95 -6.99 -0.02
CA VAL A 87 -9.91 -6.47 -1.40
C VAL A 87 -9.54 -7.57 -2.38
N ILE A 88 -10.37 -7.75 -3.40
CA ILE A 88 -10.18 -8.75 -4.44
C ILE A 88 -9.15 -8.24 -5.48
N CYS A 89 -8.09 -9.01 -5.69
CA CYS A 89 -7.06 -8.73 -6.69
C CYS A 89 -7.04 -9.85 -7.75
N ASN A 90 -7.05 -9.49 -9.04
CA ASN A 90 -7.03 -10.44 -10.17
C ASN A 90 -8.08 -11.56 -10.07
N ASN A 91 -9.23 -11.31 -9.48
CA ASN A 91 -10.28 -12.30 -9.20
C ASN A 91 -9.78 -13.51 -8.36
N MET A 92 -8.68 -13.34 -7.62
CA MET A 92 -8.13 -14.35 -6.71
C MET A 92 -8.74 -14.22 -5.31
N LYS A 93 -8.58 -15.25 -4.49
CA LYS A 93 -9.04 -15.23 -3.09
C LYS A 93 -8.33 -14.12 -2.30
N THR A 94 -9.04 -13.58 -1.32
CA THR A 94 -8.49 -12.65 -0.36
C THR A 94 -7.93 -13.37 0.86
N PRO A 95 -7.03 -12.76 1.65
CA PRO A 95 -6.60 -13.31 2.93
C PRO A 95 -7.76 -13.57 3.89
N MET A 96 -8.80 -12.71 3.86
CA MET A 96 -9.99 -12.87 4.67
C MET A 96 -10.78 -14.13 4.28
N GLN A 97 -11.01 -14.34 2.99
CA GLN A 97 -11.70 -15.55 2.50
C GLN A 97 -10.96 -16.85 2.86
N VAL A 98 -9.62 -16.85 2.83
CA VAL A 98 -8.84 -18.02 3.29
C VAL A 98 -8.95 -18.20 4.80
N PHE A 99 -8.95 -17.10 5.54
CA PHE A 99 -9.13 -17.15 7.00
C PHE A 99 -10.53 -17.65 7.39
N GLU A 100 -11.60 -17.26 6.72
CA GLU A 100 -12.99 -17.65 7.03
C GLU A 100 -13.30 -19.12 6.70
N ASP A 101 -12.58 -19.71 5.76
CA ASP A 101 -12.72 -21.13 5.38
C ASP A 101 -11.84 -22.01 6.29
N ASP A 102 -12.46 -22.86 7.12
CA ASP A 102 -11.76 -23.71 8.09
C ASP A 102 -10.72 -24.63 7.43
N ILE A 103 -11.07 -25.21 6.27
CA ILE A 103 -10.19 -26.12 5.55
C ILE A 103 -8.97 -25.38 4.99
N LEU A 104 -9.18 -24.22 4.38
CA LEU A 104 -8.09 -23.42 3.82
C LEU A 104 -7.21 -22.83 4.91
N PHE A 105 -7.82 -22.36 5.99
CA PHE A 105 -7.06 -21.79 7.09
C PHE A 105 -6.23 -22.83 7.83
N LEU A 106 -6.78 -24.04 8.08
CA LEU A 106 -6.02 -25.15 8.65
C LEU A 106 -4.80 -25.51 7.78
N LYS A 107 -5.01 -25.67 6.47
CA LYS A 107 -3.91 -25.89 5.51
C LYS A 107 -2.86 -24.78 5.51
N ALA A 108 -3.27 -23.53 5.71
CA ALA A 108 -2.34 -22.41 5.83
C ALA A 108 -1.52 -22.51 7.13
N ILE A 109 -2.14 -22.87 8.25
CA ILE A 109 -1.47 -23.10 9.54
C ILE A 109 -0.46 -24.25 9.42
N GLU A 110 -0.87 -25.41 8.90
CA GLU A 110 0.03 -26.56 8.67
C GLU A 110 1.24 -26.15 7.81
N LYS A 111 1.00 -25.42 6.72
CA LYS A 111 2.08 -24.91 5.88
C LYS A 111 3.03 -24.00 6.68
N ARG A 112 2.49 -23.16 7.57
CA ARG A 112 3.29 -22.30 8.46
C ARG A 112 4.15 -23.12 9.42
N LEU A 113 3.60 -24.19 10.00
CA LEU A 113 4.33 -25.11 10.87
C LEU A 113 5.46 -25.82 10.10
N LYS A 114 5.18 -26.33 8.89
CA LYS A 114 6.18 -26.96 8.01
C LYS A 114 7.35 -26.04 7.64
N ILE A 115 7.08 -24.75 7.42
CA ILE A 115 8.13 -23.76 7.17
C ILE A 115 9.02 -23.55 8.40
N GLY A 116 8.54 -23.85 9.58
CA GLY A 116 9.32 -23.81 10.82
C GLY A 116 9.59 -22.40 11.36
N THR A 117 8.70 -21.45 11.08
CA THR A 117 8.80 -20.07 11.56
C THR A 117 7.81 -19.81 12.69
N TYR A 118 8.01 -18.72 13.45
CA TYR A 118 7.16 -18.39 14.58
C TYR A 118 5.66 -18.36 14.24
N ILE A 119 4.85 -18.91 15.15
CA ILE A 119 3.40 -18.73 15.17
C ILE A 119 3.12 -17.44 15.93
N THR A 120 2.73 -16.42 15.21
CA THR A 120 2.38 -15.08 15.71
C THR A 120 1.33 -14.47 14.78
N ASP A 121 0.63 -13.42 15.18
CA ASP A 121 -0.30 -12.69 14.32
C ASP A 121 0.35 -12.27 13.00
N SER A 122 1.57 -11.74 13.08
CA SER A 122 2.34 -11.37 11.88
C SER A 122 2.66 -12.59 11.01
N GLY A 123 2.96 -13.73 11.63
CA GLY A 123 3.21 -14.98 10.95
C GLY A 123 1.97 -15.51 10.24
N ILE A 124 0.82 -15.48 10.89
CA ILE A 124 -0.48 -15.88 10.30
C ILE A 124 -0.87 -14.92 9.17
N ARG A 125 -0.79 -13.61 9.36
CA ARG A 125 -1.00 -12.66 8.25
C ARG A 125 -0.11 -12.95 7.05
N LYS A 126 1.16 -13.27 7.29
CA LYS A 126 2.12 -13.56 6.21
C LYS A 126 1.75 -14.83 5.45
N ILE A 127 1.37 -15.91 6.14
CA ILE A 127 0.98 -17.15 5.45
C ILE A 127 -0.33 -16.99 4.69
N LEU A 128 -1.32 -16.28 5.23
CA LEU A 128 -2.58 -15.98 4.55
C LEU A 128 -2.35 -15.18 3.27
N LYS A 129 -1.49 -14.15 3.30
CA LYS A 129 -1.12 -13.35 2.12
C LYS A 129 -0.33 -14.12 1.06
N SER A 130 0.41 -15.15 1.45
CA SER A 130 1.25 -15.98 0.57
C SER A 130 0.64 -17.34 0.26
N TYR A 131 -0.63 -17.55 0.63
CA TYR A 131 -1.34 -18.79 0.34
C TYR A 131 -1.57 -18.94 -1.17
N SER A 132 -1.52 -20.17 -1.67
CA SER A 132 -1.73 -20.43 -3.09
C SER A 132 -3.12 -19.97 -3.55
N GLY A 133 -3.19 -19.21 -4.62
CA GLY A 133 -4.45 -18.65 -5.13
C GLY A 133 -4.90 -17.37 -4.40
N VAL A 134 -4.05 -16.77 -3.58
CA VAL A 134 -4.30 -15.48 -2.92
C VAL A 134 -3.44 -14.39 -3.56
N GLN A 135 -4.06 -13.25 -3.82
CA GLN A 135 -3.35 -12.01 -4.13
C GLN A 135 -3.87 -10.89 -3.22
N THR A 136 -2.98 -10.01 -2.83
CA THR A 136 -3.30 -8.89 -1.92
C THR A 136 -2.91 -7.57 -2.53
N VAL A 137 -3.61 -6.52 -2.12
CA VAL A 137 -3.23 -5.14 -2.45
C VAL A 137 -1.84 -4.82 -1.92
N SER A 138 -1.18 -3.90 -2.61
CA SER A 138 0.09 -3.32 -2.19
C SER A 138 -0.13 -1.94 -1.55
N ASN A 139 0.86 -1.47 -0.80
CA ASN A 139 0.91 -0.11 -0.31
C ASN A 139 2.26 0.49 -0.65
N PHE A 140 2.27 1.72 -1.16
CA PHE A 140 3.52 2.42 -1.46
C PHE A 140 4.36 2.57 -0.19
N ARG A 141 5.66 2.38 -0.28
CA ARG A 141 6.54 2.39 0.91
C ARG A 141 6.69 3.80 1.47
N PRO A 142 6.35 4.03 2.75
CA PRO A 142 6.47 5.37 3.34
C PRO A 142 7.86 5.98 3.23
N THR A 143 8.91 5.19 3.41
CA THR A 143 10.30 5.66 3.29
C THR A 143 10.67 6.07 1.86
N SER A 144 10.18 5.34 0.86
CA SER A 144 10.38 5.71 -0.55
C SER A 144 9.63 7.00 -0.90
N ALA A 145 8.42 7.17 -0.33
CA ALA A 145 7.66 8.41 -0.49
C ALA A 145 8.39 9.62 0.13
N VAL A 146 8.97 9.47 1.34
CA VAL A 146 9.80 10.53 1.95
C VAL A 146 10.90 10.97 0.99
N ALA A 147 11.68 10.02 0.46
CA ALA A 147 12.80 10.34 -0.40
C ALA A 147 12.38 11.03 -1.71
N ILE A 148 11.24 10.62 -2.30
CA ILE A 148 10.67 11.26 -3.48
C ILE A 148 10.21 12.69 -3.15
N TYR A 149 9.50 12.89 -2.04
CA TYR A 149 9.07 14.21 -1.63
C TYR A 149 10.24 15.15 -1.34
N ASP A 150 11.26 14.66 -0.62
CA ASP A 150 12.44 15.47 -0.29
C ASP A 150 13.24 15.88 -1.55
N MET A 151 13.11 15.12 -2.63
CA MET A 151 13.79 15.43 -3.91
C MET A 151 12.95 16.36 -4.82
N PHE A 152 11.63 16.18 -4.90
CA PHE A 152 10.80 16.77 -5.96
C PHE A 152 9.71 17.73 -5.50
N SER A 153 9.44 17.91 -4.20
CA SER A 153 8.27 18.68 -3.74
C SER A 153 8.41 20.22 -3.86
N GLY A 154 9.51 20.73 -4.37
CA GLY A 154 9.68 22.16 -4.62
C GLY A 154 9.44 23.03 -3.38
N SER A 155 8.42 23.91 -3.40
CA SER A 155 8.00 24.73 -2.25
C SER A 155 7.08 23.99 -1.27
N GLY A 156 6.85 22.70 -1.50
CA GLY A 156 6.22 21.79 -0.54
C GLY A 156 4.72 21.58 -0.69
N LYS A 157 4.09 22.01 -1.76
CA LYS A 157 2.67 21.73 -2.04
C LYS A 157 2.53 20.49 -2.91
N VAL A 158 1.96 19.43 -2.35
CA VAL A 158 1.85 18.12 -2.99
C VAL A 158 0.40 17.72 -3.19
N LEU A 159 0.09 17.22 -4.40
CA LEU A 159 -1.14 16.52 -4.74
C LEU A 159 -0.86 15.03 -4.92
N ASP A 160 -1.54 14.19 -4.15
CA ASP A 160 -1.57 12.74 -4.34
C ASP A 160 -2.87 12.34 -5.02
N MET A 161 -2.78 11.97 -6.28
CA MET A 161 -3.92 11.76 -7.16
C MET A 161 -4.69 10.45 -6.90
N SER A 162 -4.17 9.57 -6.04
CA SER A 162 -4.84 8.32 -5.60
C SER A 162 -4.18 7.87 -4.30
N SER A 163 -4.59 8.46 -3.18
CA SER A 163 -3.89 8.37 -1.87
C SER A 163 -3.71 6.94 -1.36
N GLY A 164 -4.67 6.05 -1.67
CA GLY A 164 -4.63 4.64 -1.30
C GLY A 164 -4.43 4.44 0.21
N TYR A 165 -3.64 3.45 0.59
CA TYR A 165 -3.57 2.96 1.97
C TYR A 165 -2.60 3.74 2.89
N GLY A 166 -2.34 5.02 2.61
CA GLY A 166 -1.65 5.94 3.53
C GLY A 166 -0.12 5.87 3.52
N GLY A 167 0.50 5.04 2.69
CA GLY A 167 1.97 4.99 2.63
C GLY A 167 2.59 6.30 2.17
N ARG A 168 2.00 6.94 1.13
CA ARG A 168 2.46 8.26 0.64
C ARG A 168 2.08 9.38 1.60
N LEU A 169 0.91 9.31 2.25
CA LEU A 169 0.54 10.26 3.31
C LEU A 169 1.55 10.25 4.47
N LEU A 170 1.95 9.07 4.96
CA LEU A 170 2.99 8.97 5.99
C LEU A 170 4.33 9.55 5.51
N GLY A 171 4.67 9.31 4.24
CA GLY A 171 5.85 9.94 3.63
C GLY A 171 5.77 11.46 3.66
N ALA A 172 4.62 12.05 3.30
CA ALA A 172 4.38 13.49 3.33
C ALA A 172 4.44 14.05 4.76
N ILE A 173 3.87 13.34 5.73
CA ILE A 173 3.93 13.71 7.15
C ILE A 173 5.39 13.80 7.62
N LYS A 174 6.22 12.83 7.30
CA LYS A 174 7.62 12.77 7.72
C LYS A 174 8.54 13.70 6.92
N SER A 175 8.32 13.91 5.64
CA SER A 175 9.18 14.73 4.79
C SER A 175 9.36 16.13 5.36
N LYS A 176 10.58 16.63 5.39
CA LYS A 176 10.88 17.98 5.86
C LYS A 176 10.54 19.05 4.82
N ARG A 177 10.30 18.67 3.57
CA ARG A 177 10.01 19.61 2.48
C ARG A 177 8.53 19.77 2.21
N VAL A 178 7.69 18.78 2.50
CA VAL A 178 6.24 18.90 2.31
C VAL A 178 5.65 19.84 3.35
N MET A 179 4.99 20.89 2.89
CA MET A 179 4.28 21.89 3.73
C MET A 179 2.77 21.67 3.67
N SER A 180 2.26 21.22 2.54
CA SER A 180 0.85 20.82 2.40
C SER A 180 0.71 19.57 1.54
N TYR A 181 -0.25 18.73 1.92
CA TYR A 181 -0.61 17.51 1.21
C TYR A 181 -2.11 17.51 0.95
N THR A 182 -2.48 17.45 -0.32
CA THR A 182 -3.84 17.21 -0.76
C THR A 182 -3.91 15.81 -1.35
N GLY A 183 -4.73 14.95 -0.79
CA GLY A 183 -4.93 13.60 -1.26
C GLY A 183 -6.32 13.40 -1.84
N LEU A 184 -6.44 12.54 -2.86
CA LEU A 184 -7.71 12.17 -3.47
C LEU A 184 -7.94 10.67 -3.23
N GLU A 185 -9.09 10.31 -2.67
CA GLU A 185 -9.44 8.93 -2.35
C GLU A 185 -10.95 8.70 -2.42
N PRO A 186 -11.45 8.04 -3.46
CA PRO A 186 -12.89 7.85 -3.67
C PRO A 186 -13.53 6.74 -2.82
N CYS A 187 -12.74 5.82 -2.24
CA CYS A 187 -13.24 4.74 -1.40
C CYS A 187 -13.50 5.24 0.02
N LEU A 188 -14.73 5.14 0.51
CA LEU A 188 -15.15 5.63 1.83
C LEU A 188 -14.35 5.01 2.98
N GLU A 189 -14.12 3.69 2.97
CA GLU A 189 -13.37 3.02 4.03
C GLU A 189 -11.91 3.48 4.07
N THR A 190 -11.27 3.60 2.90
CA THR A 190 -9.89 4.09 2.77
C THR A 190 -9.80 5.56 3.17
N HIS A 191 -10.72 6.41 2.68
CA HIS A 191 -10.81 7.81 3.05
C HIS A 191 -10.97 7.99 4.57
N THR A 192 -11.84 7.20 5.20
CA THR A 192 -12.02 7.19 6.66
C THR A 192 -10.74 6.79 7.39
N GLY A 193 -10.06 5.75 6.92
CA GLY A 193 -8.77 5.31 7.47
C GLY A 193 -7.68 6.39 7.39
N LEU A 194 -7.59 7.10 6.25
CA LEU A 194 -6.67 8.23 6.07
C LEU A 194 -6.96 9.37 7.05
N ASN A 195 -8.23 9.76 7.20
CA ASN A 195 -8.60 10.82 8.14
C ASN A 195 -8.38 10.42 9.61
N ASN A 196 -8.58 9.16 9.96
CA ASN A 196 -8.22 8.64 11.28
C ASN A 196 -6.72 8.73 11.55
N LEU A 197 -5.89 8.39 10.55
CA LEU A 197 -4.43 8.54 10.64
C LEU A 197 -4.03 10.00 10.84
N ILE A 198 -4.61 10.93 10.08
CA ILE A 198 -4.37 12.37 10.21
C ILE A 198 -4.77 12.88 11.60
N ARG A 199 -5.94 12.49 12.08
CA ARG A 199 -6.44 12.88 13.40
C ARG A 199 -5.52 12.38 14.51
N ASP A 200 -5.14 11.10 14.49
CA ASP A 200 -4.25 10.53 15.50
C ASP A 200 -2.87 11.17 15.44
N PHE A 201 -2.37 11.51 14.24
CA PHE A 201 -1.13 12.25 14.07
C PHE A 201 -1.21 13.65 14.70
N ASN A 202 -2.23 14.44 14.36
CA ASN A 202 -2.39 15.80 14.88
C ASN A 202 -2.56 15.82 16.41
N ASN A 203 -3.27 14.84 16.96
CA ASN A 203 -3.53 14.78 18.40
C ASN A 203 -2.30 14.37 19.23
N ASN A 204 -1.45 13.48 18.69
CA ASN A 204 -0.41 12.83 19.48
C ASN A 204 1.01 13.24 19.07
N TYR A 205 1.20 13.80 17.86
CA TYR A 205 2.52 14.02 17.28
C TYR A 205 2.67 15.40 16.62
N ASP A 206 1.86 16.37 17.02
CA ASP A 206 1.86 17.72 16.44
C ASP A 206 3.24 18.39 16.45
N MET A 207 4.05 18.08 17.47
CA MET A 207 5.44 18.57 17.55
C MET A 207 6.32 18.14 16.34
N PHE A 208 5.93 17.11 15.59
CA PHE A 208 6.60 16.66 14.37
C PHE A 208 5.93 17.18 13.09
N SER A 209 4.75 17.80 13.20
CA SER A 209 3.91 18.18 12.05
C SER A 209 4.44 19.38 11.28
N GLN A 210 5.29 20.21 11.87
CA GLN A 210 5.69 21.50 11.29
C GLN A 210 4.49 22.33 10.76
N ASN A 211 3.32 22.20 11.42
CA ASN A 211 2.06 22.84 10.99
C ASN A 211 1.65 22.52 9.53
N LYS A 212 1.85 21.28 9.09
CA LYS A 212 1.49 20.86 7.73
C LYS A 212 -0.01 20.89 7.52
N LYS A 213 -0.45 21.48 6.42
CA LYS A 213 -1.85 21.42 6.01
C LYS A 213 -2.09 20.12 5.25
N ILE A 214 -2.89 19.23 5.83
CA ILE A 214 -3.22 17.92 5.22
C ILE A 214 -4.74 17.83 5.01
N VAL A 215 -5.16 17.56 3.77
CA VAL A 215 -6.57 17.40 3.40
C VAL A 215 -6.70 16.17 2.50
N ILE A 216 -7.75 15.37 2.73
CA ILE A 216 -8.13 14.28 1.83
C ILE A 216 -9.54 14.57 1.31
N HIS A 217 -9.69 14.64 -0.02
CA HIS A 217 -10.98 14.75 -0.69
C HIS A 217 -11.51 13.36 -1.04
N MET A 218 -12.82 13.15 -0.86
CA MET A 218 -13.49 11.91 -1.22
C MET A 218 -13.96 11.96 -2.68
N GLU A 219 -13.00 11.99 -3.60
CA GLU A 219 -13.27 12.05 -5.04
C GLU A 219 -12.13 11.43 -5.86
N GLY A 220 -12.41 11.15 -7.13
CA GLY A 220 -11.42 10.68 -8.09
C GLY A 220 -10.65 11.83 -8.74
N SER A 221 -9.39 11.58 -9.08
CA SER A 221 -8.47 12.57 -9.67
C SER A 221 -8.90 13.09 -11.05
N GLU A 222 -9.73 12.34 -11.74
CA GLU A 222 -10.29 12.73 -13.02
C GLU A 222 -11.24 13.95 -12.93
N ASN A 223 -11.67 14.31 -11.71
CA ASN A 223 -12.59 15.43 -11.47
C ASN A 223 -11.93 16.62 -10.75
N PHE A 224 -10.72 16.45 -10.21
CA PHE A 224 -10.11 17.45 -9.33
C PHE A 224 -9.21 18.44 -10.08
N VAL A 225 -9.51 19.73 -9.93
CA VAL A 225 -8.68 20.82 -10.50
C VAL A 225 -8.58 21.99 -9.53
N GLU A 226 -7.34 22.27 -9.09
CA GLU A 226 -6.92 23.51 -8.42
C GLU A 226 -5.76 24.15 -9.19
N LYS A 227 -6.06 24.98 -10.17
CA LYS A 227 -5.10 25.48 -11.16
C LYS A 227 -3.85 26.10 -10.53
N ASN A 228 -2.67 25.67 -11.02
CA ASN A 228 -1.36 26.23 -10.68
C ASN A 228 -1.07 26.29 -9.17
N ASN A 229 -1.54 25.30 -8.41
CA ASN A 229 -1.41 25.30 -6.96
C ASN A 229 -0.27 24.41 -6.44
N PHE A 230 0.05 23.32 -7.13
CA PHE A 230 0.95 22.29 -6.63
C PHE A 230 2.34 22.34 -7.27
N ASP A 231 3.35 21.94 -6.50
CA ASP A 231 4.72 21.76 -6.97
C ASP A 231 4.97 20.33 -7.48
N LEU A 232 4.23 19.39 -6.92
CA LEU A 232 4.34 17.96 -7.24
C LEU A 232 2.96 17.31 -7.28
N CYS A 233 2.66 16.64 -8.38
CA CYS A 233 1.60 15.64 -8.48
C CYS A 233 2.24 14.24 -8.43
N PHE A 234 1.93 13.44 -7.40
CA PHE A 234 2.53 12.11 -7.25
C PHE A 234 1.48 11.04 -6.97
N THR A 235 1.55 9.93 -7.70
CA THR A 235 0.67 8.79 -7.43
C THR A 235 1.23 7.46 -7.90
N SER A 236 0.61 6.39 -7.41
CA SER A 236 0.56 5.07 -8.00
C SER A 236 -0.91 4.84 -8.36
N PRO A 237 -1.32 5.07 -9.61
CA PRO A 237 -2.72 5.02 -9.99
C PRO A 237 -3.28 3.59 -9.92
N PRO A 238 -4.60 3.40 -9.80
CA PRO A 238 -5.20 2.09 -9.93
C PRO A 238 -4.90 1.48 -11.32
N TYR A 239 -4.85 0.16 -11.38
CA TYR A 239 -4.61 -0.60 -12.62
C TYR A 239 -5.93 -1.16 -13.15
N PHE A 240 -6.81 -0.28 -13.61
CA PHE A 240 -8.15 -0.61 -14.06
C PHE A 240 -8.91 -1.47 -13.03
N ASN A 241 -9.27 -2.72 -13.34
CA ASN A 241 -9.99 -3.65 -12.49
C ASN A 241 -9.11 -4.73 -11.83
N LEU A 242 -7.78 -4.55 -11.87
CA LEU A 242 -6.83 -5.51 -11.28
C LEU A 242 -7.05 -5.65 -9.78
N GLU A 243 -7.33 -4.54 -9.10
CA GLU A 243 -7.66 -4.47 -7.68
C GLU A 243 -9.04 -3.82 -7.54
N LYS A 244 -10.01 -4.55 -7.01
CA LYS A 244 -11.39 -4.08 -6.78
C LYS A 244 -11.48 -3.56 -5.36
N TYR A 245 -11.10 -2.29 -5.17
CA TYR A 245 -10.97 -1.67 -3.84
C TYR A 245 -12.29 -1.57 -3.08
N SER A 246 -13.41 -1.29 -3.77
CA SER A 246 -14.76 -1.31 -3.22
C SER A 246 -15.79 -1.46 -4.34
N GLU A 247 -17.05 -1.71 -3.98
CA GLU A 247 -18.18 -1.77 -4.93
C GLU A 247 -18.88 -0.41 -5.10
N GLU A 248 -18.28 0.66 -4.61
CA GLU A 248 -18.83 2.02 -4.72
C GLU A 248 -18.74 2.53 -6.15
N LYS A 249 -19.80 3.17 -6.62
CA LYS A 249 -19.86 3.77 -7.96
C LYS A 249 -18.81 4.87 -8.21
N THR A 250 -18.15 5.33 -7.17
CA THR A 250 -17.03 6.27 -7.22
C THR A 250 -15.74 5.65 -7.76
N GLN A 251 -15.64 4.32 -7.79
CA GLN A 251 -14.45 3.61 -8.27
C GLN A 251 -14.27 3.75 -9.78
N SER A 252 -13.04 4.03 -10.23
CA SER A 252 -12.75 4.28 -11.64
C SER A 252 -13.13 3.11 -12.56
N TYR A 253 -12.92 1.86 -12.14
CA TYR A 253 -13.27 0.68 -12.93
C TYR A 253 -14.79 0.44 -13.05
N LEU A 254 -15.60 1.03 -12.17
CA LEU A 254 -17.07 0.99 -12.24
C LEU A 254 -17.64 2.16 -13.06
N LYS A 255 -17.02 3.33 -12.97
CA LYS A 255 -17.36 4.49 -13.82
C LYS A 255 -17.03 4.22 -15.30
N TYR A 256 -15.91 3.56 -15.53
CA TYR A 256 -15.36 3.28 -16.86
C TYR A 256 -15.16 1.77 -16.99
N PRO A 257 -16.19 1.03 -17.43
CA PRO A 257 -16.26 -0.43 -17.25
C PRO A 257 -15.39 -1.24 -18.21
N ASP A 258 -14.86 -0.63 -19.26
CA ASP A 258 -13.91 -1.25 -20.18
C ASP A 258 -12.57 -0.51 -20.21
N VAL A 259 -11.52 -1.18 -20.69
CA VAL A 259 -10.16 -0.69 -20.67
C VAL A 259 -10.00 0.63 -21.41
N GLU A 260 -10.64 0.80 -22.57
CA GLU A 260 -10.49 2.01 -23.39
C GLU A 260 -11.22 3.20 -22.74
N SER A 261 -12.45 3.01 -22.27
CA SER A 261 -13.16 4.05 -21.53
C SER A 261 -12.44 4.45 -20.23
N TRP A 262 -11.76 3.49 -19.57
CA TRP A 262 -10.95 3.78 -18.38
C TRP A 262 -9.69 4.58 -18.75
N TYR A 263 -9.01 4.25 -19.84
CA TYR A 263 -7.88 5.03 -20.32
C TYR A 263 -8.28 6.48 -20.63
N ASP A 264 -9.36 6.66 -21.37
CA ASP A 264 -9.78 8.01 -21.82
C ASP A 264 -10.48 8.80 -20.69
N GLY A 265 -11.37 8.16 -19.96
CA GLY A 265 -12.18 8.81 -18.92
C GLY A 265 -11.44 9.04 -17.60
N PHE A 266 -10.63 8.08 -17.16
CA PHE A 266 -9.91 8.18 -15.90
C PHE A 266 -8.45 8.62 -16.09
N LEU A 267 -7.63 7.82 -16.77
CA LEU A 267 -6.19 8.05 -16.81
C LEU A 267 -5.83 9.33 -17.55
N LYS A 268 -6.36 9.51 -18.76
CA LYS A 268 -6.11 10.70 -19.57
C LYS A 268 -6.57 11.96 -18.86
N SER A 269 -7.78 11.93 -18.28
CA SER A 269 -8.33 13.07 -17.50
C SER A 269 -7.48 13.35 -16.25
N THR A 270 -7.01 12.34 -15.52
CA THR A 270 -6.09 12.50 -14.38
C THR A 270 -4.79 13.18 -14.80
N ILE A 271 -4.20 12.79 -15.92
CA ILE A 271 -2.95 13.39 -16.42
C ILE A 271 -3.21 14.84 -16.86
N GLN A 272 -4.31 15.10 -17.57
CA GLN A 272 -4.70 16.47 -17.96
C GLN A 272 -4.89 17.37 -16.74
N ASN A 273 -5.63 16.90 -15.74
CA ASN A 273 -5.85 17.63 -14.50
C ASN A 273 -4.56 17.87 -13.73
N SER A 274 -3.64 16.88 -13.73
CA SER A 274 -2.32 17.06 -13.12
C SER A 274 -1.54 18.20 -13.77
N HIS A 275 -1.60 18.32 -15.10
CA HIS A 275 -0.97 19.44 -15.81
C HIS A 275 -1.59 20.79 -15.42
N GLN A 276 -2.92 20.86 -15.28
CA GLN A 276 -3.59 22.09 -14.86
C GLN A 276 -3.32 22.46 -13.39
N ASN A 277 -3.15 21.45 -12.53
CA ASN A 277 -2.93 21.60 -11.11
C ASN A 277 -1.49 22.04 -10.77
N LEU A 278 -0.53 21.64 -11.59
CA LEU A 278 0.88 21.95 -11.38
C LEU A 278 1.20 23.42 -11.68
N LYS A 279 2.07 23.98 -10.87
CA LYS A 279 2.76 25.23 -11.19
C LYS A 279 3.69 25.02 -12.39
N LYS A 280 4.11 26.13 -12.99
CA LYS A 280 5.22 26.10 -13.96
C LYS A 280 6.44 25.41 -13.33
N ASP A 281 7.08 24.52 -14.08
CA ASP A 281 8.24 23.73 -13.68
C ASP A 281 7.97 22.73 -12.54
N GLY A 282 6.69 22.45 -12.22
CA GLY A 282 6.28 21.40 -11.28
C GLY A 282 6.43 19.99 -11.89
N TYR A 283 6.53 19.00 -11.03
CA TYR A 283 6.73 17.61 -11.44
C TYR A 283 5.44 16.78 -11.34
N MET A 284 5.23 15.91 -12.32
CA MET A 284 4.30 14.77 -12.20
C MET A 284 5.13 13.48 -12.08
N ILE A 285 4.91 12.71 -11.01
CA ILE A 285 5.58 11.43 -10.77
C ILE A 285 4.53 10.32 -10.74
N LEU A 286 4.71 9.31 -11.58
CA LEU A 286 3.82 8.16 -11.67
C LEU A 286 4.61 6.86 -11.39
N ASN A 287 4.20 6.11 -10.38
CA ASN A 287 4.71 4.77 -10.14
C ASN A 287 3.84 3.75 -10.89
N ILE A 288 4.29 3.33 -12.05
CA ILE A 288 3.56 2.47 -12.98
C ILE A 288 4.45 1.37 -13.56
N LYS A 289 3.83 0.30 -14.02
CA LYS A 289 4.45 -0.78 -14.79
C LYS A 289 3.42 -1.46 -15.67
N ASP A 290 3.85 -2.13 -16.71
CA ASP A 290 2.96 -2.96 -17.50
C ASP A 290 2.52 -4.22 -16.75
N THR A 291 1.32 -4.68 -16.99
CA THR A 291 0.76 -5.91 -16.45
C THR A 291 0.04 -6.70 -17.55
N LYS A 292 -0.19 -8.00 -17.32
CA LYS A 292 -0.94 -8.83 -18.28
C LYS A 292 -2.35 -8.29 -18.56
N GLY A 293 -3.01 -7.72 -17.55
CA GLY A 293 -4.36 -7.14 -17.66
C GLY A 293 -4.40 -5.74 -18.27
N LEU A 294 -3.24 -5.06 -18.32
CA LEU A 294 -3.12 -3.71 -18.84
C LEU A 294 -1.78 -3.55 -19.60
N PRO A 295 -1.65 -4.16 -20.78
CA PRO A 295 -0.44 -4.07 -21.60
C PRO A 295 -0.26 -2.66 -22.16
N ASN A 296 0.99 -2.26 -22.40
CA ASN A 296 1.37 -0.94 -22.89
C ASN A 296 0.90 0.23 -22.00
N PHE A 297 0.66 -0.04 -20.70
CA PHE A 297 0.20 0.98 -19.76
C PHE A 297 1.22 2.11 -19.60
N VAL A 298 2.50 1.76 -19.50
CA VAL A 298 3.59 2.74 -19.40
C VAL A 298 3.65 3.62 -20.65
N GLU A 299 3.61 3.02 -21.84
CA GLU A 299 3.72 3.78 -23.10
C GLU A 299 2.50 4.67 -23.33
N ARG A 300 1.28 4.18 -23.10
CA ARG A 300 0.06 5.01 -23.21
C ARG A 300 0.08 6.19 -22.25
N THR A 301 0.51 5.94 -20.99
CA THR A 301 0.66 7.00 -19.99
C THR A 301 1.64 8.08 -20.44
N LYS A 302 2.79 7.69 -21.00
CA LYS A 302 3.77 8.62 -21.57
C LYS A 302 3.19 9.45 -22.69
N ASN A 303 2.46 8.81 -23.62
CA ASN A 303 1.86 9.49 -24.75
C ASN A 303 0.83 10.53 -24.31
N TYR A 304 -0.05 10.21 -23.34
CA TYR A 304 -0.96 11.20 -22.76
C TYR A 304 -0.21 12.33 -22.05
N ALA A 305 0.85 12.02 -21.32
CA ALA A 305 1.63 13.07 -20.66
C ALA A 305 2.27 14.05 -21.69
N ILE A 306 2.84 13.53 -22.78
CA ILE A 306 3.39 14.33 -23.89
C ILE A 306 2.30 15.15 -24.58
N GLU A 307 1.11 14.56 -24.84
CA GLU A 307 -0.04 15.24 -25.43
C GLU A 307 -0.44 16.51 -24.64
N PHE A 308 -0.36 16.45 -23.30
CA PHE A 308 -0.66 17.59 -22.43
C PHE A 308 0.53 18.51 -22.13
N GLY A 309 1.69 18.32 -22.77
CA GLY A 309 2.84 19.20 -22.67
C GLY A 309 3.87 18.84 -21.59
N PHE A 310 3.77 17.66 -20.97
CA PHE A 310 4.83 17.18 -20.10
C PHE A 310 6.07 16.73 -20.89
N ILE A 311 7.23 16.92 -20.29
CA ILE A 311 8.52 16.45 -20.80
C ILE A 311 9.03 15.35 -19.85
N LEU A 312 9.32 14.17 -20.37
CA LEU A 312 9.93 13.12 -19.56
C LEU A 312 11.36 13.51 -19.22
N THR A 313 11.63 13.75 -17.95
CA THR A 313 12.95 14.17 -17.46
C THR A 313 13.79 12.99 -16.97
N ASP A 314 13.18 12.06 -16.25
CA ASP A 314 13.87 10.95 -15.60
C ASP A 314 13.01 9.70 -15.43
N VAL A 315 13.68 8.55 -15.32
CA VAL A 315 13.09 7.27 -14.95
C VAL A 315 13.83 6.72 -13.74
N PHE A 316 13.10 6.38 -12.68
CA PHE A 316 13.59 5.75 -11.47
C PHE A 316 13.07 4.32 -11.36
N TYR A 317 13.83 3.44 -10.75
CA TYR A 317 13.48 2.03 -10.59
C TYR A 317 13.19 1.70 -9.14
N LEU A 318 11.97 1.26 -8.87
CA LEU A 318 11.58 0.82 -7.54
C LEU A 318 12.04 -0.62 -7.33
N GLU A 319 13.00 -0.84 -6.42
CA GLU A 319 13.51 -2.18 -6.12
C GLU A 319 12.39 -3.07 -5.61
N LEU A 320 12.19 -4.23 -6.24
CA LEU A 320 11.21 -5.20 -5.75
C LEU A 320 11.74 -5.88 -4.48
N SER A 321 10.91 -5.96 -3.45
CA SER A 321 11.24 -6.75 -2.26
C SER A 321 11.37 -8.22 -2.65
N LYS A 322 12.50 -8.87 -2.28
CA LYS A 322 12.69 -10.32 -2.51
C LYS A 322 11.52 -11.09 -1.93
N GLN A 323 10.79 -11.81 -2.77
CA GLN A 323 9.75 -12.73 -2.30
C GLN A 323 10.44 -13.89 -1.55
N THR A 324 10.11 -14.07 -0.28
CA THR A 324 10.76 -15.03 0.63
C THR A 324 10.55 -16.50 0.21
N PHE A 325 9.72 -16.78 -0.81
CA PHE A 325 9.34 -18.12 -1.26
C PHE A 325 9.34 -18.29 -2.79
N ALA A 326 9.85 -17.34 -3.57
CA ALA A 326 10.06 -17.57 -4.99
C ALA A 326 11.23 -18.53 -5.14
N LYS A 327 10.98 -19.76 -5.66
CA LYS A 327 12.03 -20.56 -6.26
C LYS A 327 12.74 -19.67 -7.27
N ASN A 328 14.08 -19.65 -7.21
CA ASN A 328 14.93 -18.94 -8.18
C ASN A 328 14.53 -19.33 -9.61
N THR A 329 13.63 -18.61 -10.22
CA THR A 329 13.59 -18.48 -11.66
C THR A 329 14.45 -17.27 -11.96
N ALA A 330 15.75 -17.54 -12.12
CA ALA A 330 16.65 -16.64 -12.78
C ALA A 330 16.16 -16.47 -14.21
N ASN A 331 15.53 -15.35 -14.49
CA ASN A 331 15.56 -14.72 -15.80
C ASN A 331 15.59 -13.22 -15.52
N ASN A 332 16.82 -12.72 -15.51
CA ASN A 332 17.12 -11.33 -15.81
C ASN A 332 16.76 -11.13 -17.28
N GLU A 333 15.72 -10.37 -17.55
CA GLU A 333 15.60 -9.63 -18.81
C GLU A 333 15.25 -8.18 -18.47
N PRO A 334 15.84 -7.22 -19.26
CA PRO A 334 15.91 -5.80 -18.92
C PRO A 334 14.57 -5.09 -19.02
#